data_332fa84d1454ca6f30d445f34e77dd6a
#
_entry.id   332fa84d1454ca6f30d445f34e77dd6a
#
_cell.length_a   1.000
_cell.length_b   1.000
_cell.length_c   1.000
_cell.angle_alpha   90.00
_cell.angle_beta   90.00
_cell.angle_gamma   90.00
#
_symmetry.space_group_name_H-M   'P 1'
#
loop_
_entity.id
_entity.type
_entity.pdbx_description
1 polymer ?
#
loop_
_entity_poly.entity_id
_entity_poly.type
_entity_poly.pdbx_seq_one_letter_code
_entity_poly.pdbx_strand_id
1 'polypeptide(L)'
;MAPTKAAILAFQDDIKERFLRGEIRHPIHLCDPGQLDHLLPIFEDIQPQDWLFTSYRGIFHWLLKGVPPERLLKFIVEHGTMGFCDKERRIVSSAIGGGCLPIAVGGAMGLKRQGGKERVWV
;
A
#
# COMPACT_ATOMS: atom_id res chain seq x y z
N MET A 1 -6.74 10.51 10.74
CA MET A 1 -6.57 11.58 9.73
C MET A 1 -5.68 11.05 8.62
N ALA A 2 -6.07 11.24 7.38
CA ALA A 2 -5.25 10.84 6.24
C ALA A 2 -3.95 11.68 6.19
N PRO A 3 -2.81 11.07 5.83
CA PRO A 3 -1.56 11.80 5.71
C PRO A 3 -1.63 12.82 4.56
N THR A 4 -0.95 13.95 4.73
CA THR A 4 -0.85 14.97 3.67
C THR A 4 0.08 14.49 2.55
N LYS A 5 -0.10 15.03 1.35
CA LYS A 5 0.80 14.77 0.21
C LYS A 5 2.28 15.01 0.59
N ALA A 6 2.57 16.10 1.28
CA ALA A 6 3.91 16.43 1.74
C ALA A 6 4.48 15.36 2.70
N ALA A 7 3.68 14.88 3.64
CA ALA A 7 4.10 13.84 4.58
C ALA A 7 4.38 12.49 3.88
N ILE A 8 3.58 12.14 2.88
CA ILE A 8 3.79 10.91 2.09
C ILE A 8 5.10 10.99 1.29
N LEU A 9 5.37 12.12 0.65
CA LEU A 9 6.61 12.33 -0.10
C LEU A 9 7.82 12.32 0.82
N ALA A 10 7.76 13.02 1.96
CA ALA A 10 8.84 13.03 2.94
C ALA A 10 9.14 11.62 3.48
N PHE A 11 8.12 10.80 3.71
CA PHE A 11 8.32 9.40 4.10
C PHE A 11 9.07 8.60 3.03
N GLN A 12 8.69 8.75 1.76
CA GLN A 12 9.39 8.06 0.67
C GLN A 12 10.84 8.54 0.52
N ASP A 13 11.09 9.83 0.70
CA ASP A 13 12.45 10.38 0.66
C ASP A 13 13.31 9.83 1.81
N ASP A 14 12.76 9.69 3.02
CA ASP A 14 13.46 9.03 4.14
C ASP A 14 13.81 7.56 3.80
N ILE A 15 12.91 6.81 3.19
CA ILE A 15 13.18 5.44 2.73
C ILE A 15 14.34 5.42 1.73
N LYS A 16 14.34 6.32 0.75
CA LYS A 16 15.41 6.45 -0.24
C LYS A 16 16.76 6.74 0.43
N GLU A 17 16.80 7.70 1.35
CA GLU A 17 18.03 8.07 2.06
C GLU A 17 18.57 6.91 2.91
N ARG A 18 17.71 6.19 3.62
CA ARG A 18 18.07 5.00 4.39
C ARG A 18 18.63 3.89 3.51
N PHE A 19 18.06 3.68 2.35
CA PHE A 19 18.59 2.73 1.36
C PHE A 19 19.99 3.14 0.89
N LEU A 20 20.19 4.41 0.56
CA LEU A 20 21.49 4.93 0.11
C LEU A 20 22.57 4.85 1.20
N ARG A 21 22.18 4.95 2.47
CA ARG A 21 23.10 4.76 3.61
C ARG A 21 23.34 3.27 3.97
N GLY A 22 22.70 2.34 3.27
CA GLY A 22 22.83 0.90 3.52
C GLY A 22 22.06 0.37 4.74
N GLU A 23 21.15 1.15 5.30
CA GLU A 23 20.27 0.73 6.40
C GLU A 23 19.22 -0.27 5.91
N ILE A 24 18.76 -0.12 4.67
CA ILE A 24 17.83 -1.04 4.02
C ILE A 24 18.61 -1.87 3.01
N ARG A 25 18.64 -3.18 3.22
CA ARG A 25 19.39 -4.13 2.38
C ARG A 25 18.50 -4.97 1.47
N HIS A 26 17.21 -4.72 1.48
CA HIS A 26 16.21 -5.36 0.64
C HIS A 26 15.86 -4.50 -0.56
N PRO A 27 15.34 -5.08 -1.64
CA PRO A 27 14.86 -4.30 -2.77
C PRO A 27 13.74 -3.34 -2.36
N ILE A 28 13.86 -2.08 -2.79
CA ILE A 28 12.83 -1.07 -2.64
C ILE A 28 12.37 -0.56 -4.00
N HIS A 29 11.09 -0.26 -4.11
CA HIS A 29 10.49 0.30 -5.31
C HIS A 29 9.77 1.59 -4.94
N LEU A 30 10.36 2.70 -5.34
CA LEU A 30 9.78 4.02 -5.09
C LEU A 30 8.66 4.29 -6.08
N CYS A 31 7.71 5.10 -5.65
CA CYS A 31 6.60 5.55 -6.46
C CYS A 31 6.96 6.88 -7.16
N ASP A 32 6.39 7.12 -8.33
CA ASP A 32 6.48 8.44 -8.96
C ASP A 32 5.67 9.45 -8.14
N PRO A 33 6.25 10.62 -7.76
CA PRO A 33 5.53 11.62 -6.97
C PRO A 33 4.23 12.12 -7.62
N GLY A 34 4.18 12.19 -8.95
CA GLY A 34 2.98 12.57 -9.71
C GLY A 34 1.82 11.60 -9.55
N GLN A 35 2.09 10.35 -9.17
CA GLN A 35 1.06 9.36 -8.92
C GLN A 35 0.09 9.77 -7.80
N LEU A 36 0.55 10.56 -6.83
CA LEU A 36 -0.31 11.03 -5.73
C LEU A 36 -1.47 11.90 -6.22
N ASP A 37 -1.29 12.67 -7.28
CA ASP A 37 -2.34 13.53 -7.82
C ASP A 37 -3.50 12.72 -8.40
N HIS A 38 -3.23 11.48 -8.81
CA HIS A 38 -4.24 10.52 -9.27
C HIS A 38 -4.81 9.68 -8.13
N LEU A 39 -3.98 9.33 -7.15
CA LEU A 39 -4.41 8.47 -6.03
C LEU A 39 -5.30 9.21 -5.03
N LEU A 40 -4.99 10.47 -4.72
CA LEU A 40 -5.74 11.22 -3.71
C LEU A 40 -7.25 11.26 -3.98
N PRO A 41 -7.74 11.60 -5.19
CA PRO A 41 -9.17 11.56 -5.48
C PRO A 41 -9.78 10.16 -5.38
N ILE A 42 -9.05 9.12 -5.80
CA ILE A 42 -9.52 7.73 -5.71
C ILE A 42 -9.70 7.31 -4.26
N PHE A 43 -8.76 7.72 -3.39
CA PHE A 43 -8.81 7.36 -1.97
C PHE A 43 -9.92 8.07 -1.18
N GLU A 44 -10.54 9.12 -1.72
CA GLU A 44 -11.77 9.70 -1.16
C GLU A 44 -12.95 8.71 -1.21
N ASP A 45 -12.97 7.81 -2.20
CA ASP A 45 -14.00 6.80 -2.38
C ASP A 45 -13.72 5.50 -1.61
N ILE A 46 -12.47 5.22 -1.27
CA ILE A 46 -12.07 4.00 -0.56
C ILE A 46 -12.39 4.11 0.92
N GLN A 47 -13.29 3.26 1.38
CA GLN A 47 -13.68 3.25 2.78
C GLN A 47 -12.71 2.41 3.64
N PRO A 48 -12.60 2.68 4.96
CA PRO A 48 -11.73 1.90 5.85
C PRO A 48 -11.98 0.38 5.80
N GLN A 49 -13.24 -0.03 5.64
CA GLN A 49 -13.66 -1.42 5.58
C GLN A 49 -13.43 -2.08 4.22
N ASP A 50 -13.13 -1.33 3.17
CA ASP A 50 -12.85 -1.89 1.85
C ASP A 50 -11.48 -2.58 1.82
N TRP A 51 -11.35 -3.59 0.98
CA TRP A 51 -10.07 -4.23 0.71
C TRP A 51 -9.36 -3.56 -0.45
N LEU A 52 -8.06 -3.37 -0.31
CA LEU A 52 -7.19 -2.84 -1.37
C LEU A 52 -6.09 -3.83 -1.69
N PHE A 53 -5.96 -4.18 -2.95
CA PHE A 53 -4.90 -5.02 -3.48
C PHE A 53 -4.01 -4.18 -4.41
N THR A 54 -2.70 -4.23 -4.20
CA THR A 54 -1.76 -3.40 -4.96
C THR A 54 -0.45 -4.15 -5.25
N SER A 55 0.48 -3.49 -5.89
CA SER A 55 1.77 -4.06 -6.27
C SER A 55 2.89 -3.68 -5.28
N TYR A 56 4.10 -4.10 -5.59
CA TYR A 56 5.33 -3.74 -4.87
C TYR A 56 5.65 -2.22 -4.87
N ARG A 57 5.04 -1.43 -5.75
CA ARG A 57 5.09 0.04 -5.72
C ARG A 57 3.93 0.62 -4.90
N GLY A 58 3.75 0.11 -3.70
CA GLY A 58 2.56 0.37 -2.88
C GLY A 58 2.75 1.38 -1.76
N ILE A 59 3.92 2.01 -1.59
CA ILE A 59 4.19 2.88 -0.43
C ILE A 59 3.08 3.93 -0.23
N PHE A 60 2.68 4.62 -1.30
CA PHE A 60 1.63 5.63 -1.21
C PHE A 60 0.27 5.02 -0.86
N HIS A 61 -0.06 3.87 -1.46
CA HIS A 61 -1.30 3.14 -1.17
C HIS A 61 -1.37 2.71 0.29
N TRP A 62 -0.25 2.21 0.85
CA TRP A 62 -0.20 1.73 2.22
C TRP A 62 -0.42 2.89 3.21
N LEU A 63 0.24 4.03 2.99
CA LEU A 63 0.06 5.21 3.82
C LEU A 63 -1.35 5.80 3.70
N LEU A 64 -1.89 5.89 2.48
CA LEU A 64 -3.25 6.39 2.24
C LEU A 64 -4.32 5.45 2.82
N LYS A 65 -4.06 4.15 2.87
CA LYS A 65 -4.94 3.16 3.53
C LYS A 65 -4.87 3.22 5.07
N GLY A 66 -4.00 4.09 5.62
CA GLY A 66 -3.88 4.34 7.04
C GLY A 66 -2.93 3.42 7.78
N VAL A 67 -1.97 2.79 7.06
CA VAL A 67 -0.88 2.07 7.73
C VAL A 67 0.00 3.08 8.45
N PRO A 68 0.25 2.93 9.78
CA PRO A 68 1.11 3.84 10.51
C PRO A 68 2.52 3.92 9.91
N PRO A 69 3.08 5.12 9.70
CA PRO A 69 4.40 5.28 9.09
C PRO A 69 5.51 4.50 9.80
N GLU A 70 5.53 4.48 11.13
CA GLU A 70 6.51 3.76 11.92
C GLU A 70 6.43 2.23 11.72
N ARG A 71 5.22 1.70 11.59
CA ARG A 71 4.99 0.27 11.30
C ARG A 71 5.45 -0.07 9.88
N LEU A 72 5.14 0.80 8.92
CA LEU A 72 5.55 0.62 7.54
C LEU A 72 7.07 0.74 7.38
N LEU A 73 7.71 1.69 8.05
CA LEU A 73 9.17 1.85 8.06
C LEU A 73 9.85 0.58 8.58
N LYS A 74 9.39 0.07 9.73
CA LYS A 74 9.92 -1.18 10.30
C LYS A 74 9.83 -2.32 9.29
N PHE A 75 8.67 -2.50 8.67
CA PHE A 75 8.46 -3.54 7.66
C PHE A 75 9.42 -3.37 6.47
N ILE A 76 9.56 -2.16 5.94
CA ILE A 76 10.42 -1.89 4.78
C ILE A 76 11.90 -2.15 5.10
N VAL A 77 12.36 -1.77 6.29
CA VAL A 77 13.74 -2.05 6.74
C VAL A 77 14.00 -3.56 6.81
N GLU A 78 13.04 -4.32 7.30
CA GLU A 78 13.17 -5.78 7.50
C GLU A 78 12.94 -6.58 6.20
N HIS A 79 12.09 -6.10 5.28
CA HIS A 79 11.60 -6.90 4.15
C HIS A 79 11.66 -6.20 2.78
N GLY A 80 11.96 -4.90 2.74
CA GLY A 80 11.85 -4.10 1.52
C GLY A 80 10.40 -3.80 1.13
N THR A 81 10.16 -3.56 -0.17
CA THR A 81 8.81 -3.22 -0.67
C THR A 81 8.18 -4.31 -1.54
N MET A 82 8.77 -5.50 -1.59
CA MET A 82 8.34 -6.56 -2.52
C MET A 82 6.93 -7.11 -2.24
N GLY A 83 6.55 -7.19 -0.99
CA GLY A 83 5.22 -7.64 -0.61
C GLY A 83 4.85 -7.11 0.75
N PHE A 84 3.59 -6.78 0.94
CA PHE A 84 3.07 -6.25 2.19
C PHE A 84 1.66 -6.77 2.43
N CYS A 85 1.34 -7.12 3.65
CA CYS A 85 -0.01 -7.51 4.04
C CYS A 85 -0.34 -6.93 5.41
N ASP A 86 -1.39 -6.15 5.48
CA ASP A 86 -1.95 -5.64 6.71
C ASP A 86 -3.46 -5.94 6.76
N LYS A 87 -3.82 -6.96 7.54
CA LYS A 87 -5.22 -7.38 7.68
C LYS A 87 -6.06 -6.33 8.41
N GLU A 88 -5.47 -5.62 9.35
CA GLU A 88 -6.16 -4.58 10.11
C GLU A 88 -6.56 -3.42 9.21
N ARG A 89 -5.69 -3.04 8.30
CA ARG A 89 -5.93 -1.98 7.31
C ARG A 89 -6.52 -2.51 6.00
N ARG A 90 -6.70 -3.84 5.89
CA ARG A 90 -7.28 -4.50 4.71
C ARG A 90 -6.57 -4.14 3.40
N ILE A 91 -5.25 -4.26 3.42
CA ILE A 91 -4.40 -4.02 2.25
C ILE A 91 -3.43 -5.17 2.04
N VAL A 92 -3.28 -5.58 0.80
CA VAL A 92 -2.38 -6.65 0.37
C VAL A 92 -1.61 -6.21 -0.86
N SER A 93 -0.30 -6.44 -0.88
CA SER A 93 0.55 -6.21 -2.04
C SER A 93 1.20 -7.49 -2.52
N SER A 94 1.43 -7.57 -3.83
CA SER A 94 2.18 -8.66 -4.44
C SER A 94 3.50 -8.16 -5.02
N ALA A 95 4.54 -8.99 -4.89
CA ALA A 95 5.81 -8.78 -5.57
C ALA A 95 5.72 -9.04 -7.10
N ILE A 96 4.65 -9.70 -7.54
CA ILE A 96 4.43 -10.06 -8.94
C ILE A 96 3.53 -9.02 -9.58
N GLY A 97 3.97 -8.42 -10.69
CA GLY A 97 3.13 -7.50 -11.47
C GLY A 97 1.85 -8.20 -11.93
N GLY A 98 0.69 -7.58 -11.63
CA GLY A 98 -0.62 -8.17 -11.91
C GLY A 98 -1.03 -9.34 -10.98
N GLY A 99 -0.15 -9.78 -10.09
CA GLY A 99 -0.41 -10.93 -9.20
C GLY A 99 -1.59 -10.73 -8.25
N CYS A 100 -1.90 -9.49 -7.89
CA CYS A 100 -3.07 -9.18 -7.06
C CYS A 100 -4.42 -9.23 -7.80
N LEU A 101 -4.44 -9.19 -9.12
CA LEU A 101 -5.70 -9.17 -9.88
C LEU A 101 -6.58 -10.39 -9.60
N PRO A 102 -6.12 -11.65 -9.79
CA PRO A 102 -6.93 -12.80 -9.49
C PRO A 102 -7.23 -12.96 -8.00
N ILE A 103 -6.32 -12.53 -7.13
CA ILE A 103 -6.53 -12.57 -5.68
C ILE A 103 -7.67 -11.62 -5.29
N ALA A 104 -7.69 -10.42 -5.86
CA ALA A 104 -8.76 -9.44 -5.61
C ALA A 104 -10.13 -9.96 -6.08
N VAL A 105 -10.17 -10.62 -7.25
CA VAL A 105 -11.42 -11.27 -7.75
C VAL A 105 -11.91 -12.33 -6.75
N GLY A 106 -11.01 -13.21 -6.29
CA GLY A 106 -11.35 -14.21 -5.28
C GLY A 106 -11.84 -13.59 -3.97
N GLY A 107 -11.18 -12.52 -3.50
CA GLY A 107 -11.60 -11.75 -2.33
C GLY A 107 -12.99 -11.17 -2.48
N ALA A 108 -13.29 -10.55 -3.62
CA ALA A 108 -14.61 -9.98 -3.92
C ALA A 108 -15.71 -11.07 -3.95
N MET A 109 -15.42 -12.22 -4.56
CA MET A 109 -16.33 -13.36 -4.59
C MET A 109 -16.62 -13.90 -3.19
N GLY A 110 -15.57 -14.02 -2.35
CA GLY A 110 -15.70 -14.46 -0.96
C GLY A 110 -16.58 -13.52 -0.13
N LEU A 111 -16.32 -12.21 -0.20
CA LEU A 111 -17.13 -11.19 0.47
C LEU A 111 -18.60 -11.24 0.03
N LYS A 112 -18.85 -11.32 -1.27
CA LYS A 112 -20.20 -11.43 -1.81
C LYS A 112 -20.94 -12.65 -1.29
N ARG A 113 -20.29 -13.81 -1.20
CA ARG A 113 -20.87 -15.04 -0.65
C ARG A 113 -21.21 -14.93 0.82
N GLN A 114 -20.46 -14.17 1.58
CA GLN A 114 -20.69 -13.92 3.01
C GLN A 114 -21.74 -12.82 3.26
N GLY A 115 -22.30 -12.21 2.22
CA GLY A 115 -23.23 -11.09 2.34
C GLY A 115 -22.56 -9.77 2.75
N GLY A 116 -21.25 -9.67 2.59
CA GLY A 116 -20.48 -8.45 2.86
C GLY A 116 -20.84 -7.33 1.89
N LYS A 117 -20.72 -6.09 2.39
CA LYS A 117 -20.99 -4.86 1.61
C LYS A 117 -19.71 -4.10 1.26
N GLU A 118 -18.57 -4.59 1.74
CA GLU A 118 -17.26 -4.01 1.48
C GLU A 118 -16.91 -4.14 0.00
N ARG A 119 -16.23 -3.15 -0.53
CA ARG A 119 -15.70 -3.18 -1.88
C ARG A 119 -14.29 -3.75 -1.89
N VAL A 120 -13.90 -4.27 -3.03
CA VAL A 120 -12.54 -4.69 -3.32
C VAL A 120 -12.00 -3.81 -4.44
N TRP A 121 -10.90 -3.16 -4.15
CA TRP A 121 -10.16 -2.30 -5.06
C TRP A 121 -8.85 -2.99 -5.49
N VAL A 122 -8.46 -2.81 -6.75
CA VAL A 122 -7.21 -3.36 -7.28
C VAL A 122 -6.61 -2.43 -8.33
#